data_71edac2aa0b66772524ce9bc18d7a162
#
_entry.id   71edac2aa0b66772524ce9bc18d7a162
#
_cell.length_a   1.000
_cell.length_b   1.000
_cell.length_c   1.000
_cell.angle_alpha   90.00
_cell.angle_beta   90.00
_cell.angle_gamma   90.00
#
_symmetry.space_group_name_H-M   'P 1'
#
loop_
_entity.id
_entity.type
_entity.pdbx_description
1 polymer ?
#
loop_
_entity_poly.entity_id
_entity_poly.type
_entity_poly.pdbx_seq_one_letter_code
_entity_poly.pdbx_strand_id
1 'polypeptide(L)'
;MSNLWDLSHIQPETRVVLEGDTIPALFWNGVRQRGDAVWLRQKDLGIWRSWTWTQTADAVREIAAGLLSLGFAPGQTASILSNTVIEWVLADLAVLSCGGVANGIYPTDAASQVHYLCEDSRTTVLFVEDDEQLDKALEVRSQLPMLRKIVVFDMEGLRELRDEGVMSLDALREAGRAWLARHPGCVEEHAAAVKPGDLAILV
;
A
#
# COMPACT_ATOMS: atom_id res chain seq x y z
N MET A 1 4.53 27.16 26.99
CA MET A 1 4.09 26.16 26.00
C MET A 1 5.29 25.90 25.10
N SER A 2 5.92 24.74 25.27
CA SER A 2 7.02 24.35 24.37
C SER A 2 6.47 24.19 22.98
N ASN A 3 7.09 24.83 22.01
CA ASN A 3 6.72 24.71 20.61
C ASN A 3 7.00 23.27 20.16
N LEU A 4 5.97 22.46 19.94
CA LEU A 4 6.06 21.04 19.53
C LEU A 4 6.91 20.84 18.27
N TRP A 5 7.17 21.93 17.52
CA TRP A 5 7.91 21.94 16.27
C TRP A 5 9.31 22.56 16.38
N ASP A 6 9.76 22.88 17.60
CA ASP A 6 11.13 23.34 17.80
C ASP A 6 12.10 22.16 17.69
N LEU A 7 12.68 21.98 16.51
CA LEU A 7 13.68 20.96 16.21
C LEU A 7 15.12 21.46 16.41
N SER A 8 15.31 22.65 17.01
CA SER A 8 16.63 23.25 17.23
C SER A 8 17.54 22.39 18.12
N HIS A 9 16.94 21.53 18.95
CA HIS A 9 17.66 20.59 19.82
C HIS A 9 18.14 19.32 19.10
N ILE A 10 17.70 19.08 17.86
CA ILE A 10 18.15 17.92 17.08
C ILE A 10 19.51 18.25 16.49
N GLN A 11 20.53 17.50 16.90
CA GLN A 11 21.86 17.65 16.37
C GLN A 11 21.86 17.43 14.86
N PRO A 12 22.54 18.27 14.05
CA PRO A 12 22.56 18.13 12.59
C PRO A 12 23.00 16.75 12.11
N GLU A 13 23.94 16.13 12.81
CA GLU A 13 24.46 14.79 12.52
C GLU A 13 23.45 13.67 12.77
N THR A 14 22.37 13.92 13.50
CA THR A 14 21.26 12.96 13.69
C THR A 14 20.15 13.14 12.66
N ARG A 15 20.23 14.16 11.82
CA ARG A 15 19.29 14.35 10.72
C ARG A 15 19.61 13.38 9.62
N VAL A 16 18.72 12.44 9.40
CA VAL A 16 18.78 11.59 8.20
C VAL A 16 18.11 12.37 7.08
N VAL A 17 18.89 12.75 6.10
CA VAL A 17 18.39 13.28 4.84
C VAL A 17 18.18 12.08 3.91
N LEU A 18 16.95 11.80 3.56
CA LEU A 18 16.63 10.83 2.50
C LEU A 18 16.76 11.58 1.17
N GLU A 19 17.55 11.03 0.26
CA GLU A 19 17.70 11.56 -1.09
C GLU A 19 16.60 11.01 -1.99
N GLY A 20 15.92 11.89 -2.70
CA GLY A 20 14.88 11.54 -3.66
C GLY A 20 13.88 12.68 -3.84
N ASP A 21 13.27 12.75 -5.00
CA ASP A 21 12.29 13.76 -5.41
C ASP A 21 10.88 13.17 -5.62
N THR A 22 10.73 11.87 -5.38
CA THR A 22 9.46 11.13 -5.38
C THR A 22 9.33 10.25 -4.14
N ILE A 23 8.11 9.93 -3.74
CA ILE A 23 7.86 9.05 -2.56
C ILE A 23 8.55 7.69 -2.73
N PRO A 24 8.44 6.98 -3.87
CA PRO A 24 9.20 5.75 -4.07
C PRO A 24 10.71 5.94 -3.96
N ALA A 25 11.28 7.00 -4.55
CA ALA A 25 12.71 7.26 -4.45
C ALA A 25 13.16 7.49 -3.00
N LEU A 26 12.40 8.28 -2.23
CA LEU A 26 12.65 8.49 -0.79
C LEU A 26 12.60 7.17 -0.01
N PHE A 27 11.59 6.34 -0.26
CA PHE A 27 11.44 5.03 0.40
C PHE A 27 12.62 4.10 0.09
N TRP A 28 12.91 3.85 -1.19
CA TRP A 28 13.98 2.92 -1.60
C TRP A 28 15.37 3.40 -1.23
N ASN A 29 15.61 4.71 -1.20
CA ASN A 29 16.85 5.29 -0.67
C ASN A 29 16.95 5.10 0.84
N GLY A 30 15.85 5.28 1.58
CA GLY A 30 15.78 5.00 3.00
C GLY A 30 16.11 3.54 3.34
N VAL A 31 15.59 2.60 2.56
CA VAL A 31 15.91 1.16 2.68
C VAL A 31 17.43 0.94 2.54
N ARG A 32 18.05 1.50 1.50
CA ARG A 32 19.49 1.35 1.26
C ARG A 32 20.36 1.93 2.38
N GLN A 33 19.93 3.06 2.95
CA GLN A 33 20.70 3.76 3.98
C GLN A 33 20.51 3.18 5.37
N ARG A 34 19.35 2.59 5.67
CA ARG A 34 18.94 2.23 7.04
C ARG A 34 18.80 0.74 7.30
N GLY A 35 18.60 -0.08 6.28
CA GLY A 35 18.61 -1.53 6.38
C GLY A 35 17.77 -2.08 7.54
N ASP A 36 18.44 -2.66 8.52
CA ASP A 36 17.79 -3.31 9.65
C ASP A 36 17.39 -2.38 10.81
N ALA A 37 17.52 -1.06 10.63
CA ALA A 37 16.96 -0.12 11.61
C ALA A 37 15.43 -0.23 11.65
N VAL A 38 14.85 -0.08 12.84
CA VAL A 38 13.39 -0.08 13.01
C VAL A 38 12.81 1.16 12.34
N TRP A 39 11.78 0.96 11.52
CA TRP A 39 11.05 2.04 10.87
C TRP A 39 9.61 2.17 11.35
N LEU A 40 8.84 1.09 11.33
CA LEU A 40 7.44 1.10 11.75
C LEU A 40 7.25 0.34 13.05
N ARG A 41 6.28 0.77 13.84
CA ARG A 41 5.81 0.07 15.02
C ARG A 41 4.30 0.09 15.07
N GLN A 42 3.71 -1.06 15.34
CA GLN A 42 2.28 -1.21 15.58
C GLN A 42 2.06 -1.92 16.90
N LYS A 43 1.06 -1.48 17.65
CA LYS A 43 0.64 -2.16 18.88
C LYS A 43 -0.46 -3.17 18.53
N ASP A 44 -0.18 -4.44 18.79
CA ASP A 44 -1.10 -5.53 18.57
C ASP A 44 -1.31 -6.29 19.88
N LEU A 45 -2.57 -6.41 20.34
CA LEU A 45 -2.96 -7.04 21.61
C LEU A 45 -2.08 -6.60 22.79
N GLY A 46 -1.72 -5.32 22.85
CA GLY A 46 -0.91 -4.75 23.92
C GLY A 46 0.61 -4.89 23.72
N ILE A 47 1.08 -5.61 22.71
CA ILE A 47 2.48 -5.85 22.41
C ILE A 47 2.92 -4.99 21.23
N TRP A 48 4.06 -4.29 21.38
CA TRP A 48 4.65 -3.55 20.27
C TRP A 48 5.38 -4.49 19.33
N ARG A 49 4.92 -4.55 18.06
CA ARG A 49 5.61 -5.19 16.95
C ARG A 49 6.39 -4.13 16.17
N SER A 50 7.62 -4.45 15.82
CA SER A 50 8.50 -3.53 15.07
C SER A 50 8.83 -4.13 13.71
N TRP A 51 8.88 -3.27 12.70
CA TRP A 51 9.28 -3.59 11.35
C TRP A 51 10.51 -2.77 10.98
N THR A 52 11.53 -3.44 10.45
CA THR A 52 12.72 -2.75 9.93
C THR A 52 12.45 -2.21 8.53
N TRP A 53 13.32 -1.33 8.05
CA TRP A 53 13.28 -0.87 6.65
C TRP A 53 13.38 -2.04 5.67
N THR A 54 14.29 -3.01 5.91
CA THR A 54 14.44 -4.21 5.09
C THR A 54 13.16 -5.05 5.06
N GLN A 55 12.58 -5.37 6.21
CA GLN A 55 11.35 -6.15 6.29
C GLN A 55 10.18 -5.47 5.57
N THR A 56 10.07 -4.15 5.72
CA THR A 56 9.05 -3.36 5.01
C THR A 56 9.29 -3.39 3.51
N ALA A 57 10.55 -3.23 3.07
CA ALA A 57 10.91 -3.27 1.65
C ALA A 57 10.58 -4.62 1.00
N ASP A 58 10.84 -5.72 1.70
CA ASP A 58 10.52 -7.07 1.19
C ASP A 58 9.01 -7.23 1.00
N ALA A 59 8.20 -6.81 1.99
CA ALA A 59 6.74 -6.84 1.88
C ALA A 59 6.22 -5.93 0.77
N VAL A 60 6.70 -4.70 0.67
CA VAL A 60 6.35 -3.74 -0.40
C VAL A 60 6.70 -4.31 -1.77
N ARG A 61 7.88 -4.92 -1.91
CA ARG A 61 8.33 -5.54 -3.17
C ARG A 61 7.43 -6.68 -3.60
N GLU A 62 7.03 -7.55 -2.66
CA GLU A 62 6.13 -8.67 -2.93
C GLU A 62 4.74 -8.18 -3.35
N ILE A 63 4.17 -7.17 -2.64
CA ILE A 63 2.85 -6.61 -2.97
C ILE A 63 2.89 -5.90 -4.33
N ALA A 64 3.91 -5.06 -4.59
CA ALA A 64 4.07 -4.36 -5.87
C ALA A 64 4.18 -5.35 -7.04
N ALA A 65 5.02 -6.38 -6.91
CA ALA A 65 5.15 -7.42 -7.91
C ALA A 65 3.86 -8.22 -8.09
N GLY A 66 3.10 -8.45 -7.03
CA GLY A 66 1.76 -9.03 -7.08
C GLY A 66 0.81 -8.16 -7.90
N LEU A 67 0.79 -6.85 -7.67
CA LEU A 67 0.01 -5.89 -8.46
C LEU A 67 0.42 -5.93 -9.95
N LEU A 68 1.71 -5.92 -10.25
CA LEU A 68 2.21 -6.06 -11.63
C LEU A 68 1.76 -7.37 -12.27
N SER A 69 1.73 -8.48 -11.51
CA SER A 69 1.25 -9.78 -12.01
C SER A 69 -0.24 -9.79 -12.35
N LEU A 70 -1.03 -8.93 -11.71
CA LEU A 70 -2.44 -8.69 -12.02
C LEU A 70 -2.65 -7.70 -13.17
N GLY A 71 -1.56 -7.22 -13.80
CA GLY A 71 -1.61 -6.23 -14.88
C GLY A 71 -1.86 -4.80 -14.40
N PHE A 72 -1.56 -4.48 -13.14
CA PHE A 72 -1.59 -3.10 -12.64
C PHE A 72 -0.49 -2.30 -13.34
N ALA A 73 -0.83 -1.16 -13.90
CA ALA A 73 0.05 -0.34 -14.72
C ALA A 73 0.26 1.06 -14.12
N PRO A 74 1.35 1.76 -14.47
CA PRO A 74 1.57 3.15 -14.07
C PRO A 74 0.37 4.04 -14.38
N GLY A 75 0.03 4.95 -13.46
CA GLY A 75 -1.11 5.85 -13.55
C GLY A 75 -2.46 5.23 -13.23
N GLN A 76 -2.55 3.92 -13.00
CA GLN A 76 -3.78 3.31 -12.48
C GLN A 76 -3.94 3.56 -11.00
N THR A 77 -5.20 3.62 -10.55
CA THR A 77 -5.52 3.84 -9.14
C THR A 77 -5.79 2.52 -8.42
N ALA A 78 -5.23 2.40 -7.22
CA ALA A 78 -5.65 1.43 -6.23
C ALA A 78 -6.19 2.18 -5.00
N SER A 79 -7.39 1.81 -4.54
CA SER A 79 -7.98 2.37 -3.33
C SER A 79 -7.69 1.48 -2.12
N ILE A 80 -7.62 2.11 -0.92
CA ILE A 80 -7.33 1.42 0.33
C ILE A 80 -8.41 1.82 1.36
N LEU A 81 -9.35 0.92 1.60
CA LEU A 81 -10.46 1.06 2.55
C LEU A 81 -10.07 0.37 3.87
N SER A 82 -9.43 1.10 4.75
CA SER A 82 -8.84 0.53 5.98
C SER A 82 -8.49 1.60 6.98
N ASN A 83 -8.41 1.22 8.26
CA ASN A 83 -7.70 1.98 9.27
C ASN A 83 -6.20 2.11 8.92
N THR A 84 -5.51 3.01 9.60
CA THR A 84 -4.06 3.17 9.44
C THR A 84 -3.32 2.04 10.16
N VAL A 85 -3.30 0.86 9.55
CA VAL A 85 -2.54 -0.32 9.98
C VAL A 85 -1.26 -0.45 9.15
N ILE A 86 -0.38 -1.38 9.50
CA ILE A 86 0.87 -1.59 8.74
C ILE A 86 0.57 -1.97 7.28
N GLU A 87 -0.41 -2.81 7.04
CA GLU A 87 -0.85 -3.26 5.72
C GLU A 87 -1.25 -2.10 4.82
N TRP A 88 -1.88 -1.04 5.39
CA TRP A 88 -2.20 0.19 4.69
C TRP A 88 -0.93 0.85 4.13
N VAL A 89 0.10 1.00 4.98
CA VAL A 89 1.38 1.61 4.58
C VAL A 89 2.09 0.76 3.52
N LEU A 90 2.05 -0.58 3.68
CA LEU A 90 2.65 -1.50 2.72
C LEU A 90 1.97 -1.42 1.35
N ALA A 91 0.63 -1.38 1.32
CA ALA A 91 -0.15 -1.27 0.09
C ALA A 91 0.09 0.08 -0.61
N ASP A 92 0.07 1.20 0.14
CA ASP A 92 0.36 2.53 -0.39
C ASP A 92 1.72 2.58 -1.07
N LEU A 93 2.77 2.19 -0.37
CA LEU A 93 4.13 2.18 -0.92
C LEU A 93 4.29 1.23 -2.11
N ALA A 94 3.58 0.10 -2.11
CA ALA A 94 3.60 -0.84 -3.23
C ALA A 94 2.93 -0.25 -4.47
N VAL A 95 1.77 0.40 -4.32
CA VAL A 95 1.06 1.10 -5.39
C VAL A 95 1.96 2.20 -5.99
N LEU A 96 2.53 3.03 -5.13
CA LEU A 96 3.42 4.12 -5.54
C LEU A 96 4.70 3.58 -6.22
N SER A 97 5.25 2.46 -5.75
CA SER A 97 6.42 1.82 -6.36
C SER A 97 6.12 1.22 -7.74
N CYS A 98 4.85 0.92 -8.06
CA CYS A 98 4.42 0.56 -9.42
C CYS A 98 4.18 1.78 -10.32
N GLY A 99 4.36 3.00 -9.83
CA GLY A 99 3.98 4.24 -10.52
C GLY A 99 2.46 4.45 -10.55
N GLY A 100 1.72 3.80 -9.66
CA GLY A 100 0.27 3.93 -9.51
C GLY A 100 -0.12 5.12 -8.63
N VAL A 101 -1.42 5.31 -8.48
CA VAL A 101 -2.05 6.33 -7.65
C VAL A 101 -2.72 5.65 -6.47
N ALA A 102 -2.39 6.03 -5.25
CA ALA A 102 -3.07 5.56 -4.05
C ALA A 102 -4.27 6.46 -3.73
N ASN A 103 -5.40 5.86 -3.35
CA ASN A 103 -6.61 6.56 -2.94
C ASN A 103 -7.07 6.02 -1.58
N GLY A 104 -6.94 6.85 -0.53
CA GLY A 104 -7.37 6.47 0.82
C GLY A 104 -8.87 6.63 1.00
N ILE A 105 -9.56 5.60 1.52
CA ILE A 105 -10.98 5.62 1.86
C ILE A 105 -11.10 5.32 3.36
N TYR A 106 -11.90 6.13 4.06
CA TYR A 106 -12.10 5.90 5.49
C TYR A 106 -12.97 4.66 5.75
N PRO A 107 -12.61 3.81 6.71
CA PRO A 107 -13.41 2.62 7.04
C PRO A 107 -14.78 2.96 7.62
N THR A 108 -15.01 4.20 8.06
CA THR A 108 -16.30 4.71 8.51
C THR A 108 -17.23 5.12 7.37
N ASP A 109 -16.74 5.16 6.14
CA ASP A 109 -17.54 5.53 4.98
C ASP A 109 -18.58 4.44 4.67
N ALA A 110 -19.77 4.89 4.29
CA ALA A 110 -20.82 3.99 3.84
C ALA A 110 -20.51 3.43 2.44
N ALA A 111 -21.11 2.29 2.08
CA ALA A 111 -20.90 1.66 0.77
C ALA A 111 -21.13 2.62 -0.41
N SER A 112 -22.11 3.55 -0.31
CA SER A 112 -22.35 4.56 -1.34
C SER A 112 -21.20 5.56 -1.52
N GLN A 113 -20.46 5.88 -0.45
CA GLN A 113 -19.28 6.73 -0.52
C GLN A 113 -18.08 5.94 -1.09
N VAL A 114 -17.93 4.68 -0.68
CA VAL A 114 -16.94 3.76 -1.28
C VAL A 114 -17.16 3.66 -2.79
N HIS A 115 -18.42 3.49 -3.24
CA HIS A 115 -18.77 3.50 -4.65
C HIS A 115 -18.30 4.78 -5.34
N TYR A 116 -18.72 5.94 -4.82
CA TYR A 116 -18.37 7.25 -5.41
C TYR A 116 -16.85 7.44 -5.54
N LEU A 117 -16.10 7.17 -4.46
CA LEU A 117 -14.66 7.37 -4.45
C LEU A 117 -13.92 6.39 -5.39
N CYS A 118 -14.38 5.14 -5.47
CA CYS A 118 -13.80 4.15 -6.38
C CYS A 118 -14.14 4.44 -7.86
N GLU A 119 -15.35 4.94 -8.14
CA GLU A 119 -15.77 5.30 -9.50
C GLU A 119 -15.02 6.53 -10.00
N ASP A 120 -15.00 7.61 -9.20
CA ASP A 120 -14.35 8.88 -9.54
C ASP A 120 -12.84 8.71 -9.76
N SER A 121 -12.18 7.95 -8.89
CA SER A 121 -10.76 7.62 -9.01
C SER A 121 -10.43 6.55 -10.06
N ARG A 122 -11.45 5.91 -10.68
CA ARG A 122 -11.30 4.77 -11.59
C ARG A 122 -10.49 3.63 -10.98
N THR A 123 -10.78 3.29 -9.74
CA THR A 123 -10.10 2.24 -8.98
C THR A 123 -10.09 0.92 -9.73
N THR A 124 -8.89 0.35 -9.89
CA THR A 124 -8.70 -0.96 -10.57
C THR A 124 -8.44 -2.09 -9.59
N VAL A 125 -7.86 -1.79 -8.42
CA VAL A 125 -7.66 -2.70 -7.30
C VAL A 125 -8.16 -2.00 -6.03
N LEU A 126 -8.94 -2.70 -5.21
CA LEU A 126 -9.41 -2.20 -3.93
C LEU A 126 -8.84 -3.08 -2.82
N PHE A 127 -8.02 -2.49 -1.96
CA PHE A 127 -7.60 -3.11 -0.72
C PHE A 127 -8.64 -2.82 0.36
N VAL A 128 -8.98 -3.82 1.14
CA VAL A 128 -9.91 -3.72 2.27
C VAL A 128 -9.31 -4.36 3.52
N GLU A 129 -9.62 -3.82 4.71
CA GLU A 129 -9.02 -4.29 5.96
C GLU A 129 -9.48 -5.70 6.32
N ASP A 130 -10.80 -5.91 6.39
CA ASP A 130 -11.44 -7.07 6.99
C ASP A 130 -12.77 -7.43 6.30
N ASP A 131 -13.56 -8.28 6.93
CA ASP A 131 -14.86 -8.74 6.46
C ASP A 131 -15.89 -7.59 6.36
N GLU A 132 -15.90 -6.66 7.33
CA GLU A 132 -16.81 -5.50 7.31
C GLU A 132 -16.55 -4.61 6.09
N GLN A 133 -15.29 -4.32 5.81
CA GLN A 133 -14.93 -3.49 4.65
C GLN A 133 -15.11 -4.25 3.34
N LEU A 134 -14.93 -5.56 3.35
CA LEU A 134 -15.22 -6.41 2.20
C LEU A 134 -16.70 -6.39 1.85
N ASP A 135 -17.61 -6.48 2.83
CA ASP A 135 -19.05 -6.43 2.60
C ASP A 135 -19.46 -5.14 1.87
N LYS A 136 -18.93 -3.97 2.28
CA LYS A 136 -19.16 -2.70 1.59
C LYS A 136 -18.67 -2.73 0.14
N ALA A 137 -17.48 -3.31 -0.09
CA ALA A 137 -16.90 -3.42 -1.43
C ALA A 137 -17.73 -4.35 -2.32
N LEU A 138 -18.21 -5.48 -1.80
CA LEU A 138 -19.05 -6.44 -2.54
C LEU A 138 -20.42 -5.85 -2.90
N GLU A 139 -21.02 -5.04 -2.01
CA GLU A 139 -22.30 -4.35 -2.27
C GLU A 139 -22.24 -3.48 -3.53
N VAL A 140 -21.11 -2.79 -3.74
CA VAL A 140 -20.97 -1.82 -4.83
C VAL A 140 -20.20 -2.33 -6.05
N ARG A 141 -19.54 -3.49 -5.94
CA ARG A 141 -18.64 -4.03 -6.97
C ARG A 141 -19.25 -4.10 -8.38
N SER A 142 -20.52 -4.49 -8.47
CA SER A 142 -21.21 -4.61 -9.77
C SER A 142 -21.37 -3.27 -10.50
N GLN A 143 -21.22 -2.16 -9.81
CA GLN A 143 -21.31 -0.81 -10.32
C GLN A 143 -19.94 -0.20 -10.65
N LEU A 144 -18.84 -0.93 -10.40
CA LEU A 144 -17.47 -0.47 -10.59
C LEU A 144 -16.80 -1.24 -11.75
N PRO A 145 -17.02 -0.84 -13.00
CA PRO A 145 -16.58 -1.61 -14.17
C PRO A 145 -15.05 -1.67 -14.31
N MET A 146 -14.32 -0.74 -13.68
CA MET A 146 -12.85 -0.74 -13.69
C MET A 146 -12.24 -1.64 -12.62
N LEU A 147 -13.00 -1.97 -11.58
CA LEU A 147 -12.52 -2.79 -10.46
C LEU A 147 -12.30 -4.25 -10.90
N ARG A 148 -11.06 -4.69 -10.87
CA ARG A 148 -10.66 -6.04 -11.32
C ARG A 148 -10.43 -6.99 -10.15
N LYS A 149 -9.96 -6.48 -9.00
CA LYS A 149 -9.61 -7.32 -7.86
C LYS A 149 -9.83 -6.57 -6.54
N ILE A 150 -10.34 -7.29 -5.56
CA ILE A 150 -10.39 -6.86 -4.15
C ILE A 150 -9.35 -7.69 -3.39
N VAL A 151 -8.52 -7.02 -2.59
CA VAL A 151 -7.47 -7.64 -1.77
C VAL A 151 -7.78 -7.38 -0.30
N VAL A 152 -7.95 -8.44 0.48
CA VAL A 152 -8.32 -8.38 1.90
C VAL A 152 -7.06 -8.52 2.75
N PHE A 153 -6.85 -7.64 3.74
CA PHE A 153 -5.72 -7.69 4.66
C PHE A 153 -5.89 -8.79 5.69
N ASP A 154 -7.01 -8.78 6.41
CA ASP A 154 -7.34 -9.78 7.42
C ASP A 154 -8.45 -10.73 6.92
N MET A 155 -8.11 -12.00 6.82
CA MET A 155 -9.02 -13.07 6.39
C MET A 155 -9.74 -13.76 7.55
N GLU A 156 -9.69 -13.21 8.76
CA GLU A 156 -10.46 -13.75 9.88
C GLU A 156 -11.97 -13.71 9.53
N GLY A 157 -12.68 -14.80 9.79
CA GLY A 157 -14.09 -14.93 9.40
C GLY A 157 -14.35 -15.29 7.92
N LEU A 158 -13.39 -15.13 7.01
CA LEU A 158 -13.57 -15.30 5.55
C LEU A 158 -13.08 -16.65 4.99
N ARG A 159 -12.86 -17.65 5.83
CA ARG A 159 -12.28 -18.96 5.42
C ARG A 159 -13.09 -19.70 4.35
N GLU A 160 -14.40 -19.52 4.34
CA GLU A 160 -15.32 -20.16 3.41
C GLU A 160 -15.59 -19.33 2.16
N LEU A 161 -15.04 -18.11 2.07
CA LEU A 161 -15.23 -17.24 0.91
C LEU A 161 -14.64 -17.88 -0.34
N ARG A 162 -15.45 -17.98 -1.39
CA ARG A 162 -15.06 -18.48 -2.71
C ARG A 162 -15.51 -17.48 -3.76
N ASP A 163 -14.66 -16.51 -4.05
CA ASP A 163 -14.92 -15.46 -5.05
C ASP A 163 -13.64 -15.19 -5.82
N GLU A 164 -13.66 -15.41 -7.13
CA GLU A 164 -12.49 -15.20 -8.00
C GLU A 164 -12.05 -13.73 -8.06
N GLY A 165 -12.94 -12.79 -7.79
CA GLY A 165 -12.65 -11.36 -7.72
C GLY A 165 -11.98 -10.92 -6.41
N VAL A 166 -11.95 -11.80 -5.39
CA VAL A 166 -11.38 -11.50 -4.05
C VAL A 166 -10.16 -12.39 -3.80
N MET A 167 -9.16 -11.85 -3.15
CA MET A 167 -7.98 -12.58 -2.70
C MET A 167 -7.44 -12.00 -1.39
N SER A 168 -6.67 -12.78 -0.64
CA SER A 168 -5.96 -12.28 0.53
C SER A 168 -4.70 -11.51 0.13
N LEU A 169 -4.23 -10.63 1.02
CA LEU A 169 -2.92 -9.97 0.88
C LEU A 169 -1.78 -11.00 0.78
N ASP A 170 -1.86 -12.09 1.54
CA ASP A 170 -0.85 -13.17 1.47
C ASP A 170 -0.82 -13.85 0.10
N ALA A 171 -1.99 -14.10 -0.51
CA ALA A 171 -2.07 -14.65 -1.86
C ALA A 171 -1.51 -13.68 -2.91
N LEU A 172 -1.75 -12.37 -2.75
CA LEU A 172 -1.14 -11.35 -3.61
C LEU A 172 0.39 -11.35 -3.47
N ARG A 173 0.91 -11.43 -2.24
CA ARG A 173 2.35 -11.50 -1.98
C ARG A 173 2.98 -12.78 -2.56
N GLU A 174 2.30 -13.91 -2.47
CA GLU A 174 2.74 -15.17 -3.08
C GLU A 174 2.83 -15.05 -4.61
N ALA A 175 1.80 -14.48 -5.24
CA ALA A 175 1.82 -14.17 -6.68
C ALA A 175 2.98 -13.23 -7.03
N GLY A 176 3.27 -12.26 -6.17
CA GLY A 176 4.40 -11.34 -6.30
C GLY A 176 5.75 -12.06 -6.23
N ARG A 177 5.95 -12.96 -5.28
CA ARG A 177 7.17 -13.79 -5.20
C ARG A 177 7.38 -14.61 -6.47
N ALA A 178 6.31 -15.23 -6.97
CA ALA A 178 6.36 -15.97 -8.22
C ALA A 178 6.65 -15.09 -9.44
N TRP A 179 6.17 -13.84 -9.42
CA TRP A 179 6.47 -12.85 -10.47
C TRP A 179 7.93 -12.40 -10.43
N LEU A 180 8.44 -12.05 -9.24
CA LEU A 180 9.83 -11.61 -9.04
C LEU A 180 10.85 -12.66 -9.46
N ALA A 181 10.55 -13.95 -9.28
CA ALA A 181 11.42 -15.03 -9.74
C ALA A 181 11.62 -15.03 -11.26
N ARG A 182 10.67 -14.49 -12.02
CA ARG A 182 10.71 -14.39 -13.49
C ARG A 182 11.12 -13.00 -13.98
N HIS A 183 10.92 -11.97 -13.16
CA HIS A 183 11.14 -10.57 -13.49
C HIS A 183 11.92 -9.87 -12.37
N PRO A 184 13.18 -10.27 -12.11
CA PRO A 184 13.99 -9.67 -11.04
C PRO A 184 14.22 -8.18 -11.33
N GLY A 185 14.10 -7.34 -10.29
CA GLY A 185 14.34 -5.89 -10.40
C GLY A 185 13.17 -5.06 -10.96
N CYS A 186 12.06 -5.69 -11.37
CA CYS A 186 10.94 -4.98 -12.01
C CYS A 186 10.31 -3.89 -11.13
N VAL A 187 10.24 -4.09 -9.82
CA VAL A 187 9.66 -3.11 -8.90
C VAL A 187 10.56 -1.88 -8.79
N GLU A 188 11.85 -2.08 -8.64
CA GLU A 188 12.85 -1.00 -8.59
C GLU A 188 12.89 -0.21 -9.91
N GLU A 189 12.73 -0.89 -11.05
CA GLU A 189 12.64 -0.25 -12.37
C GLU A 189 11.40 0.64 -12.48
N HIS A 190 10.24 0.15 -12.04
CA HIS A 190 9.01 0.95 -12.03
C HIS A 190 9.14 2.14 -11.09
N ALA A 191 9.64 1.93 -9.86
CA ALA A 191 9.84 2.98 -8.88
C ALA A 191 10.80 4.08 -9.37
N ALA A 192 11.86 3.69 -10.09
CA ALA A 192 12.82 4.63 -10.67
C ALA A 192 12.25 5.42 -11.87
N ALA A 193 11.21 4.90 -12.51
CA ALA A 193 10.55 5.58 -13.64
C ALA A 193 9.55 6.66 -13.19
N VAL A 194 9.16 6.70 -11.92
CA VAL A 194 8.22 7.69 -11.36
C VAL A 194 8.85 9.09 -11.37
N LYS A 195 8.09 10.08 -11.80
CA LYS A 195 8.53 11.48 -11.92
C LYS A 195 7.86 12.36 -10.86
N PRO A 196 8.49 13.47 -10.44
CA PRO A 196 7.91 14.41 -9.48
C PRO A 196 6.56 15.00 -9.87
N GLY A 197 6.23 15.02 -11.15
CA GLY A 197 4.95 15.52 -11.67
C GLY A 197 3.86 14.47 -11.80
N ASP A 198 4.15 13.20 -11.51
CA ASP A 198 3.15 12.12 -11.57
C ASP A 198 2.21 12.22 -10.35
N LEU A 199 0.93 11.95 -10.57
CA LEU A 199 -0.04 11.90 -9.49
C LEU A 199 0.29 10.71 -8.58
N ALA A 200 0.40 10.97 -7.27
CA ALA A 200 0.75 9.96 -6.29
C ALA A 200 -0.46 9.53 -5.44
N ILE A 201 -1.18 10.50 -4.88
CA ILE A 201 -2.22 10.24 -3.87
C ILE A 201 -3.44 11.09 -4.18
N LEU A 202 -4.63 10.49 -4.02
CA LEU A 202 -5.92 11.17 -3.94
C LEU A 202 -6.39 11.18 -2.48
N VAL A 203 -7.03 12.30 -2.06
CA VAL A 203 -7.51 12.51 -0.68
C VAL A 203 -8.90 13.14 -0.74
#